data_b3f572788496958ae631d994c78b388e
#
_entry.id   b3f572788496958ae631d994c78b388e
#
_cell.length_a   1.000
_cell.length_b   1.000
_cell.length_c   1.000
_cell.angle_alpha   90.00
_cell.angle_beta   90.00
_cell.angle_gamma   90.00
#
_symmetry.space_group_name_H-M   'P 1'
#
loop_
_entity.id
_entity.type
_entity.pdbx_description
1 polymer ?
#
loop_
_entity_poly.entity_id
_entity_poly.type
_entity_poly.pdbx_seq_one_letter_code
_entity_poly.pdbx_strand_id
1 'polypeptide(L)'
;MAKVFYDKDVDCNLLKEKKVAVIGYGSQGHAHALNLKESGVDVVVGLYEGSKSVDAARQAGLTVKTVSEAVAEADVTMVLIPDEKQAAVYKSEIEPNLKNGSALAFAHGFNVHFNQIMAPEGVDVFLVAPKGPGHLVRRTYVEGGGVPDVFAVGQDATGHCFDLALAYAWGIGGTRAGVIETTFREETETDLFGEQAVLCGGICQLITNGFETLVEAGYQPEIAYFECFHEMKLIVDLMYEGGMAKMRKSISDTAEYGDYMSGKRVVTDESKKAMKAVLNDIQDGTFAKSWLLENNGGGRAQFLAMRRLHGEHELEKVGAKLRDMMPWLQTDKKES
;
A
#
# COMPACT_ATOMS: atom_id res chain seq x y z
N MET A 1 -2.98 -25.11 0.11
CA MET A 1 -3.43 -23.73 -0.12
C MET A 1 -3.47 -23.04 1.23
N ALA A 2 -3.12 -21.76 1.30
CA ALA A 2 -3.28 -21.00 2.53
C ALA A 2 -4.75 -20.97 2.96
N LYS A 3 -5.00 -20.89 4.27
CA LYS A 3 -6.35 -20.73 4.82
C LYS A 3 -6.80 -19.29 4.54
N VAL A 4 -8.02 -19.17 4.03
CA VAL A 4 -8.65 -17.86 3.75
C VAL A 4 -9.80 -17.68 4.75
N PHE A 5 -9.84 -16.51 5.38
CA PHE A 5 -10.87 -16.14 6.35
C PHE A 5 -11.84 -15.15 5.72
N TYR A 6 -13.12 -15.29 6.03
CA TYR A 6 -14.22 -14.46 5.56
C TYR A 6 -15.05 -13.93 6.72
N ASP A 7 -16.04 -13.06 6.47
CA ASP A 7 -16.92 -12.48 7.51
C ASP A 7 -17.47 -13.50 8.50
N LYS A 8 -17.83 -14.70 8.06
CA LYS A 8 -18.38 -15.78 8.88
C LYS A 8 -17.39 -16.39 9.88
N ASP A 9 -16.09 -16.16 9.66
CA ASP A 9 -15.00 -16.71 10.46
C ASP A 9 -14.53 -15.73 11.55
N VAL A 10 -15.20 -14.56 11.69
CA VAL A 10 -14.75 -13.43 12.52
C VAL A 10 -15.80 -13.08 13.58
N ASP A 11 -15.37 -12.93 14.83
CA ASP A 11 -16.17 -12.27 15.87
C ASP A 11 -15.90 -10.76 15.84
N CYS A 12 -16.77 -10.03 15.17
CA CYS A 12 -16.65 -8.58 15.03
C CYS A 12 -16.84 -7.80 16.35
N ASN A 13 -17.41 -8.41 17.39
CA ASN A 13 -17.61 -7.74 18.68
C ASN A 13 -16.27 -7.47 19.37
N LEU A 14 -15.27 -8.32 19.13
CA LEU A 14 -13.91 -8.11 19.65
C LEU A 14 -13.32 -6.73 19.28
N LEU A 15 -13.72 -6.17 18.13
CA LEU A 15 -13.26 -4.84 17.72
C LEU A 15 -14.27 -3.74 18.07
N LYS A 16 -15.59 -4.02 17.98
CA LYS A 16 -16.64 -3.04 18.29
C LYS A 16 -16.65 -2.56 19.73
N GLU A 17 -16.16 -3.38 20.64
CA GLU A 17 -16.04 -3.05 22.07
C GLU A 17 -14.75 -2.25 22.38
N LYS A 18 -13.93 -1.97 21.38
CA LYS A 18 -12.64 -1.30 21.51
C LYS A 18 -12.62 0.08 20.85
N LYS A 19 -11.78 0.95 21.39
CA LYS A 19 -11.43 2.22 20.76
C LYS A 19 -10.18 2.03 19.91
N VAL A 20 -10.27 2.43 18.65
CA VAL A 20 -9.16 2.36 17.68
C VAL A 20 -8.60 3.76 17.40
N ALA A 21 -7.31 3.97 17.67
CA ALA A 21 -6.57 5.13 17.21
C ALA A 21 -5.95 4.83 15.84
N VAL A 22 -6.28 5.64 14.83
CA VAL A 22 -5.63 5.63 13.53
C VAL A 22 -4.62 6.76 13.48
N ILE A 23 -3.33 6.44 13.47
CA ILE A 23 -2.24 7.41 13.47
C ILE A 23 -1.84 7.74 12.03
N GLY A 24 -2.21 8.96 11.59
CA GLY A 24 -2.08 9.40 10.21
C GLY A 24 -3.41 9.38 9.46
N TYR A 25 -3.56 10.28 8.47
CA TYR A 25 -4.76 10.41 7.64
C TYR A 25 -4.36 10.64 6.17
N GLY A 26 -3.41 9.81 5.71
CA GLY A 26 -3.05 9.67 4.30
C GLY A 26 -3.99 8.69 3.58
N SER A 27 -3.54 8.12 2.46
CA SER A 27 -4.35 7.20 1.63
C SER A 27 -4.93 6.02 2.43
N GLN A 28 -4.10 5.27 3.16
CA GLN A 28 -4.58 4.17 4.02
C GLN A 28 -5.31 4.67 5.26
N GLY A 29 -4.78 5.71 5.95
CA GLY A 29 -5.38 6.23 7.18
C GLY A 29 -6.79 6.73 7.00
N HIS A 30 -7.07 7.45 5.90
CA HIS A 30 -8.41 7.85 5.52
C HIS A 30 -9.35 6.65 5.32
N ALA A 31 -8.92 5.65 4.55
CA ALA A 31 -9.73 4.47 4.25
C ALA A 31 -10.02 3.66 5.53
N HIS A 32 -8.99 3.34 6.32
CA HIS A 32 -9.16 2.59 7.57
C HIS A 32 -10.08 3.31 8.54
N ALA A 33 -9.85 4.62 8.81
CA ALA A 33 -10.65 5.37 9.77
C ALA A 33 -12.13 5.42 9.40
N LEU A 34 -12.46 5.63 8.12
CA LEU A 34 -13.84 5.71 7.68
C LEU A 34 -14.51 4.34 7.62
N ASN A 35 -13.82 3.32 7.12
CA ASN A 35 -14.37 1.96 7.04
C ASN A 35 -14.64 1.40 8.44
N LEU A 36 -13.72 1.58 9.39
CA LEU A 36 -13.90 1.21 10.79
C LEU A 36 -15.10 1.91 11.43
N LYS A 37 -15.21 3.24 11.25
CA LYS A 37 -16.33 4.03 11.76
C LYS A 37 -17.68 3.53 11.21
N GLU A 38 -17.75 3.29 9.90
CA GLU A 38 -18.96 2.78 9.25
C GLU A 38 -19.27 1.33 9.62
N SER A 39 -18.28 0.56 10.05
CA SER A 39 -18.44 -0.78 10.62
C SER A 39 -18.89 -0.76 12.09
N GLY A 40 -19.07 0.44 12.69
CA GLY A 40 -19.57 0.63 14.06
C GLY A 40 -18.49 0.58 15.13
N VAL A 41 -17.23 0.84 14.78
CA VAL A 41 -16.08 0.91 15.70
C VAL A 41 -15.90 2.34 16.19
N ASP A 42 -15.53 2.54 17.45
CA ASP A 42 -15.16 3.83 18.02
C ASP A 42 -13.74 4.22 17.53
N VAL A 43 -13.64 5.26 16.69
CA VAL A 43 -12.41 5.66 16.02
C VAL A 43 -12.00 7.06 16.41
N VAL A 44 -10.73 7.23 16.76
CA VAL A 44 -10.04 8.51 16.90
C VAL A 44 -8.86 8.59 15.94
N VAL A 45 -8.67 9.74 15.30
CA VAL A 45 -7.53 9.96 14.41
C VAL A 45 -6.46 10.74 15.15
N GLY A 46 -5.25 10.20 15.22
CA GLY A 46 -4.07 10.84 15.80
C GLY A 46 -3.25 11.57 14.75
N LEU A 47 -3.10 12.89 14.86
CA LEU A 47 -2.32 13.72 13.94
C LEU A 47 -1.36 14.64 14.71
N TYR A 48 -0.22 14.98 14.07
CA TYR A 48 0.67 16.00 14.62
C TYR A 48 0.04 17.39 14.56
N GLU A 49 0.42 18.28 15.46
CA GLU A 49 -0.06 19.66 15.50
C GLU A 49 0.26 20.40 14.18
N GLY A 50 -0.76 21.04 13.58
CA GLY A 50 -0.62 21.72 12.29
C GLY A 50 -0.70 20.82 11.07
N SER A 51 -1.09 19.55 11.23
CA SER A 51 -1.32 18.65 10.08
C SER A 51 -2.41 19.18 9.16
N LYS A 52 -2.13 19.20 7.86
CA LYS A 52 -3.09 19.61 6.81
C LYS A 52 -4.32 18.70 6.73
N SER A 53 -4.25 17.49 7.27
CA SER A 53 -5.34 16.52 7.23
C SER A 53 -6.38 16.69 8.35
N VAL A 54 -6.14 17.60 9.32
CA VAL A 54 -7.05 17.82 10.46
C VAL A 54 -8.46 18.19 10.00
N ASP A 55 -8.56 19.17 9.10
CA ASP A 55 -9.85 19.67 8.65
C ASP A 55 -10.60 18.62 7.82
N ALA A 56 -9.91 17.89 6.96
CA ALA A 56 -10.50 16.82 6.17
C ALA A 56 -11.04 15.69 7.06
N ALA A 57 -10.30 15.26 8.07
CA ALA A 57 -10.75 14.22 9.01
C ALA A 57 -11.97 14.69 9.84
N ARG A 58 -11.96 15.95 10.30
CA ARG A 58 -13.10 16.53 11.03
C ARG A 58 -14.33 16.69 10.17
N GLN A 59 -14.19 17.12 8.91
CA GLN A 59 -15.30 17.22 7.95
C GLN A 59 -15.91 15.86 7.63
N ALA A 60 -15.11 14.78 7.66
CA ALA A 60 -15.59 13.41 7.56
C ALA A 60 -16.24 12.88 8.85
N GLY A 61 -16.39 13.76 9.87
CA GLY A 61 -17.04 13.46 11.14
C GLY A 61 -16.21 12.59 12.07
N LEU A 62 -14.88 12.60 11.94
CA LEU A 62 -13.96 11.88 12.82
C LEU A 62 -13.49 12.79 13.96
N THR A 63 -13.28 12.20 15.14
CA THR A 63 -12.59 12.87 16.25
C THR A 63 -11.10 12.91 15.96
N VAL A 64 -10.50 14.11 16.05
CA VAL A 64 -9.07 14.29 15.81
C VAL A 64 -8.40 14.81 17.09
N LYS A 65 -7.31 14.15 17.48
CA LYS A 65 -6.47 14.46 18.64
C LYS A 65 -5.00 14.49 18.24
N THR A 66 -4.13 14.87 19.17
CA THR A 66 -2.69 14.63 19.01
C THR A 66 -2.40 13.13 19.03
N VAL A 67 -1.25 12.70 18.50
CA VAL A 67 -0.86 11.28 18.49
C VAL A 67 -0.87 10.72 19.91
N SER A 68 -0.22 11.42 20.85
CA SER A 68 -0.14 11.00 22.26
C SER A 68 -1.52 10.85 22.93
N GLU A 69 -2.43 11.80 22.73
CA GLU A 69 -3.79 11.74 23.29
C GLU A 69 -4.61 10.61 22.67
N ALA A 70 -4.50 10.40 21.37
CA ALA A 70 -5.21 9.32 20.67
C ALA A 70 -4.75 7.94 21.16
N VAL A 71 -3.44 7.74 21.28
CA VAL A 71 -2.86 6.48 21.80
C VAL A 71 -3.25 6.25 23.27
N ALA A 72 -3.18 7.28 24.10
CA ALA A 72 -3.50 7.15 25.52
C ALA A 72 -4.93 6.68 25.81
N GLU A 73 -5.88 6.93 24.92
CA GLU A 73 -7.27 6.47 25.10
C GLU A 73 -7.61 5.20 24.36
N ALA A 74 -6.78 4.78 23.37
CA ALA A 74 -7.07 3.65 22.51
C ALA A 74 -6.76 2.28 23.16
N ASP A 75 -7.47 1.27 22.68
CA ASP A 75 -7.19 -0.15 22.92
C ASP A 75 -6.37 -0.74 21.76
N VAL A 76 -6.54 -0.20 20.55
CA VAL A 76 -5.79 -0.56 19.36
C VAL A 76 -5.22 0.71 18.72
N THR A 77 -3.93 0.73 18.47
CA THR A 77 -3.24 1.83 17.77
C THR A 77 -2.74 1.35 16.42
N MET A 78 -3.39 1.78 15.34
CA MET A 78 -2.98 1.49 13.96
C MET A 78 -2.10 2.61 13.42
N VAL A 79 -0.86 2.28 13.05
CA VAL A 79 0.15 3.25 12.60
C VAL A 79 0.17 3.32 11.08
N LEU A 80 -0.31 4.43 10.51
CA LEU A 80 -0.48 4.67 9.06
C LEU A 80 0.19 5.97 8.59
N ILE A 81 1.28 6.34 9.24
CA ILE A 81 2.20 7.39 8.78
C ILE A 81 3.32 6.78 7.93
N PRO A 82 4.05 7.57 7.12
CA PRO A 82 5.15 7.06 6.29
C PRO A 82 6.20 6.30 7.11
N ASP A 83 6.68 5.17 6.58
CA ASP A 83 7.55 4.21 7.28
C ASP A 83 8.79 4.86 7.89
N GLU A 84 9.40 5.78 7.15
CA GLU A 84 10.60 6.51 7.59
C GLU A 84 10.38 7.43 8.79
N LYS A 85 9.13 7.70 9.14
CA LYS A 85 8.73 8.53 10.28
C LYS A 85 8.25 7.72 11.47
N GLN A 86 7.82 6.48 11.24
CA GLN A 86 7.15 5.68 12.26
C GLN A 86 8.01 5.48 13.50
N ALA A 87 9.29 5.12 13.35
CA ALA A 87 10.18 4.85 14.49
C ALA A 87 10.36 6.07 15.42
N ALA A 88 10.48 7.27 14.83
CA ALA A 88 10.63 8.49 15.60
C ALA A 88 9.34 8.86 16.35
N VAL A 89 8.19 8.81 15.67
CA VAL A 89 6.87 9.07 16.27
C VAL A 89 6.52 7.99 17.31
N TYR A 90 6.85 6.73 17.02
CA TYR A 90 6.67 5.66 17.98
C TYR A 90 7.39 5.98 19.30
N LYS A 91 8.67 6.30 19.22
CA LYS A 91 9.50 6.56 20.41
C LYS A 91 9.05 7.78 21.21
N SER A 92 8.63 8.85 20.53
CA SER A 92 8.28 10.11 21.19
C SER A 92 6.84 10.19 21.67
N GLU A 93 5.89 9.58 20.95
CA GLU A 93 4.47 9.82 21.16
C GLU A 93 3.63 8.55 21.33
N ILE A 94 4.04 7.41 20.76
CA ILE A 94 3.25 6.18 20.85
C ILE A 94 3.67 5.33 22.05
N GLU A 95 4.94 4.91 22.10
CA GLU A 95 5.46 4.02 23.14
C GLU A 95 5.16 4.52 24.58
N PRO A 96 5.36 5.81 24.93
CA PRO A 96 5.10 6.32 26.29
C PRO A 96 3.62 6.30 26.68
N ASN A 97 2.70 6.17 25.72
CA ASN A 97 1.26 6.23 25.92
C ASN A 97 0.55 4.90 25.69
N LEU A 98 1.28 3.84 25.28
CA LEU A 98 0.71 2.48 25.14
C LEU A 98 0.31 1.91 26.51
N LYS A 99 -0.85 1.30 26.54
CA LYS A 99 -1.35 0.60 27.75
C LYS A 99 -0.91 -0.87 27.71
N ASN A 100 -0.66 -1.43 28.88
CA ASN A 100 -0.52 -2.87 29.00
C ASN A 100 -1.83 -3.56 28.60
N GLY A 101 -1.76 -4.59 27.75
CA GLY A 101 -2.93 -5.26 27.18
C GLY A 101 -3.56 -4.54 25.98
N SER A 102 -3.00 -3.42 25.53
CA SER A 102 -3.39 -2.79 24.25
C SER A 102 -2.70 -3.45 23.06
N ALA A 103 -3.11 -3.07 21.86
CA ALA A 103 -2.52 -3.58 20.62
C ALA A 103 -1.89 -2.46 19.77
N LEU A 104 -0.73 -2.75 19.19
CA LEU A 104 -0.03 -1.92 18.21
C LEU A 104 -0.15 -2.60 16.84
N ALA A 105 -0.70 -1.90 15.87
CA ALA A 105 -1.05 -2.44 14.57
C ALA A 105 -0.39 -1.66 13.43
N PHE A 106 -0.12 -2.36 12.32
CA PHE A 106 0.52 -1.84 11.12
C PHE A 106 -0.20 -2.32 9.86
N ALA A 107 -0.09 -1.57 8.75
CA ALA A 107 -0.55 -2.01 7.44
C ALA A 107 0.61 -2.42 6.51
N HIS A 108 1.85 -2.31 6.97
CA HIS A 108 3.07 -2.80 6.34
C HIS A 108 4.09 -3.17 7.41
N GLY A 109 4.80 -4.28 7.20
CA GLY A 109 5.65 -4.86 8.25
C GLY A 109 7.04 -4.23 8.41
N PHE A 110 7.43 -3.24 7.61
CA PHE A 110 8.79 -2.67 7.51
C PHE A 110 9.43 -2.41 8.87
N ASN A 111 8.80 -1.60 9.70
CA ASN A 111 9.41 -1.14 10.96
C ASN A 111 9.53 -2.24 12.02
N VAL A 112 8.63 -3.22 12.02
CA VAL A 112 8.70 -4.37 12.91
C VAL A 112 9.73 -5.39 12.39
N HIS A 113 9.67 -5.74 11.11
CA HIS A 113 10.57 -6.71 10.48
C HIS A 113 12.04 -6.29 10.57
N PHE A 114 12.34 -5.02 10.33
CA PHE A 114 13.70 -4.49 10.41
C PHE A 114 14.06 -3.93 11.81
N ASN A 115 13.30 -4.29 12.85
CA ASN A 115 13.56 -3.93 14.25
C ASN A 115 13.74 -2.42 14.50
N GLN A 116 13.04 -1.58 13.74
CA GLN A 116 12.98 -0.15 13.99
C GLN A 116 11.97 0.20 15.09
N ILE A 117 10.96 -0.67 15.27
CA ILE A 117 9.97 -0.61 16.34
C ILE A 117 9.92 -1.96 17.04
N MET A 118 10.07 -1.93 18.36
CA MET A 118 9.90 -3.08 19.26
C MET A 118 8.88 -2.68 20.33
N ALA A 119 7.76 -3.37 20.34
CA ALA A 119 6.71 -3.10 21.34
C ALA A 119 7.08 -3.65 22.72
N PRO A 120 6.56 -3.05 23.82
CA PRO A 120 6.67 -3.63 25.16
C PRO A 120 6.05 -5.01 25.23
N GLU A 121 6.57 -5.87 26.14
CA GLU A 121 6.12 -7.29 26.28
C GLU A 121 4.62 -7.43 26.54
N GLY A 122 3.98 -6.45 27.18
CA GLY A 122 2.55 -6.47 27.51
C GLY A 122 1.63 -5.92 26.41
N VAL A 123 2.11 -5.71 25.18
CA VAL A 123 1.36 -5.14 24.06
C VAL A 123 1.26 -6.16 22.93
N ASP A 124 0.05 -6.38 22.41
CA ASP A 124 -0.12 -7.17 21.20
C ASP A 124 0.46 -6.43 19.99
N VAL A 125 1.05 -7.16 19.04
CA VAL A 125 1.52 -6.59 17.78
C VAL A 125 0.96 -7.39 16.62
N PHE A 126 0.23 -6.72 15.73
CA PHE A 126 -0.30 -7.36 14.54
C PHE A 126 -0.18 -6.47 13.30
N LEU A 127 -0.34 -7.09 12.15
CA LEU A 127 -0.38 -6.45 10.85
C LEU A 127 -1.70 -6.81 10.17
N VAL A 128 -2.33 -5.83 9.53
CA VAL A 128 -3.40 -6.04 8.54
C VAL A 128 -3.10 -5.15 7.34
N ALA A 129 -2.73 -5.77 6.23
CA ALA A 129 -2.26 -5.11 5.02
C ALA A 129 -3.22 -5.37 3.85
N PRO A 130 -4.07 -4.39 3.49
CA PRO A 130 -4.85 -4.45 2.27
C PRO A 130 -3.95 -4.50 1.04
N LYS A 131 -4.20 -5.44 0.12
CA LYS A 131 -3.43 -5.56 -1.11
C LYS A 131 -3.99 -4.65 -2.21
N GLY A 132 -3.94 -3.36 -1.92
CA GLY A 132 -4.37 -2.28 -2.81
C GLY A 132 -4.19 -0.89 -2.19
N PRO A 133 -4.12 0.17 -3.02
CA PRO A 133 -3.99 1.55 -2.54
C PRO A 133 -5.23 1.98 -1.74
N GLY A 134 -5.04 2.85 -0.75
CA GLY A 134 -6.08 3.22 0.22
C GLY A 134 -7.36 3.77 -0.39
N HIS A 135 -7.28 4.56 -1.47
CA HIS A 135 -8.48 5.06 -2.15
C HIS A 135 -9.32 3.92 -2.76
N LEU A 136 -8.70 2.81 -3.20
CA LEU A 136 -9.42 1.62 -3.64
C LEU A 136 -10.00 0.84 -2.47
N VAL A 137 -9.28 0.73 -1.36
CA VAL A 137 -9.80 0.13 -0.10
C VAL A 137 -11.09 0.85 0.32
N ARG A 138 -11.10 2.18 0.27
CA ARG A 138 -12.29 2.98 0.59
C ARG A 138 -13.41 2.79 -0.42
N ARG A 139 -13.13 2.96 -1.71
CA ARG A 139 -14.13 2.86 -2.78
C ARG A 139 -14.80 1.49 -2.80
N THR A 140 -14.01 0.41 -2.78
CA THR A 140 -14.54 -0.95 -2.82
C THR A 140 -15.40 -1.25 -1.59
N TYR A 141 -15.02 -0.72 -0.41
CA TYR A 141 -15.83 -0.84 0.80
C TYR A 141 -17.20 -0.16 0.65
N VAL A 142 -17.23 1.07 0.14
CA VAL A 142 -18.48 1.83 -0.10
C VAL A 142 -19.39 1.12 -1.11
N GLU A 143 -18.81 0.48 -2.11
CA GLU A 143 -19.52 -0.33 -3.11
C GLU A 143 -20.02 -1.68 -2.55
N GLY A 144 -19.77 -1.98 -1.27
CA GLY A 144 -20.21 -3.21 -0.58
C GLY A 144 -19.26 -4.40 -0.74
N GLY A 145 -18.15 -4.21 -1.46
CA GLY A 145 -17.07 -5.18 -1.59
C GLY A 145 -15.97 -5.01 -0.54
N GLY A 146 -14.80 -5.56 -0.82
CA GLY A 146 -13.57 -5.43 -0.03
C GLY A 146 -12.34 -5.64 -0.89
N VAL A 147 -11.21 -5.13 -0.45
CA VAL A 147 -9.90 -5.46 -1.01
C VAL A 147 -9.37 -6.66 -0.21
N PRO A 148 -8.80 -7.69 -0.85
CA PRO A 148 -8.17 -8.79 -0.11
C PRO A 148 -7.05 -8.28 0.79
N ASP A 149 -7.00 -8.79 2.04
CA ASP A 149 -5.97 -8.42 3.00
C ASP A 149 -5.08 -9.62 3.32
N VAL A 150 -3.88 -9.33 3.78
CA VAL A 150 -3.10 -10.28 4.57
C VAL A 150 -2.98 -9.79 6.00
N PHE A 151 -2.88 -10.71 6.97
CA PHE A 151 -2.66 -10.36 8.37
C PHE A 151 -1.58 -11.24 8.99
N ALA A 152 -0.90 -10.70 9.99
CA ALA A 152 0.13 -11.42 10.74
C ALA A 152 0.10 -11.02 12.22
N VAL A 153 0.42 -11.96 13.08
CA VAL A 153 0.69 -11.72 14.50
C VAL A 153 2.21 -11.65 14.70
N GLY A 154 2.68 -10.52 15.26
CA GLY A 154 4.07 -10.32 15.62
C GLY A 154 4.34 -10.63 17.09
N GLN A 155 3.41 -10.25 17.96
CA GLN A 155 3.46 -10.51 19.40
C GLN A 155 2.04 -10.73 19.92
N ASP A 156 1.83 -11.78 20.67
CA ASP A 156 0.56 -12.11 21.30
C ASP A 156 0.73 -12.09 22.83
N ALA A 157 0.58 -10.91 23.41
CA ALA A 157 0.74 -10.70 24.84
C ALA A 157 -0.53 -11.06 25.61
N THR A 158 -1.71 -10.95 24.97
CA THR A 158 -3.00 -11.17 25.60
C THR A 158 -3.56 -12.56 25.37
N GLY A 159 -3.05 -13.32 24.40
CA GLY A 159 -3.61 -14.60 23.93
C GLY A 159 -4.78 -14.43 22.97
N HIS A 160 -5.07 -13.21 22.53
CA HIS A 160 -6.20 -12.87 21.66
C HIS A 160 -5.82 -12.05 20.41
N CYS A 161 -4.53 -11.83 20.18
CA CYS A 161 -4.02 -10.98 19.10
C CYS A 161 -4.49 -11.46 17.72
N PHE A 162 -4.52 -12.78 17.50
CA PHE A 162 -4.96 -13.37 16.24
C PHE A 162 -6.41 -12.99 15.89
N ASP A 163 -7.33 -13.19 16.83
CA ASP A 163 -8.75 -12.91 16.62
C ASP A 163 -9.00 -11.40 16.48
N LEU A 164 -8.25 -10.58 17.22
CA LEU A 164 -8.32 -9.12 17.12
C LEU A 164 -7.83 -8.62 15.76
N ALA A 165 -6.76 -9.19 15.21
CA ALA A 165 -6.26 -8.85 13.87
C ALA A 165 -7.30 -9.19 12.78
N LEU A 166 -7.95 -10.35 12.87
CA LEU A 166 -9.06 -10.71 11.98
C LEU A 166 -10.26 -9.78 12.13
N ALA A 167 -10.63 -9.40 13.36
CA ALA A 167 -11.70 -8.45 13.61
C ALA A 167 -11.37 -7.06 13.03
N TYR A 168 -10.10 -6.66 13.07
CA TYR A 168 -9.65 -5.43 12.42
C TYR A 168 -9.79 -5.50 10.89
N ALA A 169 -9.35 -6.60 10.26
CA ALA A 169 -9.53 -6.82 8.82
C ALA A 169 -11.01 -6.81 8.41
N TRP A 170 -11.89 -7.37 9.24
CA TRP A 170 -13.34 -7.25 9.07
C TRP A 170 -13.79 -5.78 9.13
N GLY A 171 -13.32 -5.02 10.10
CA GLY A 171 -13.68 -3.61 10.29
C GLY A 171 -13.36 -2.72 9.09
N ILE A 172 -12.29 -3.03 8.35
CA ILE A 172 -11.92 -2.30 7.13
C ILE A 172 -12.51 -2.92 5.83
N GLY A 173 -13.19 -4.07 5.93
CA GLY A 173 -13.89 -4.73 4.83
C GLY A 173 -13.11 -5.82 4.11
N GLY A 174 -11.90 -6.16 4.54
CA GLY A 174 -11.05 -7.16 3.90
C GLY A 174 -11.66 -8.56 3.88
N THR A 175 -12.36 -8.95 4.94
CA THR A 175 -13.01 -10.28 5.06
C THR A 175 -14.14 -10.51 4.06
N ARG A 176 -14.68 -9.46 3.43
CA ARG A 176 -15.64 -9.60 2.32
C ARG A 176 -14.98 -10.19 1.07
N ALA A 177 -13.71 -9.88 0.82
CA ALA A 177 -12.93 -10.42 -0.29
C ALA A 177 -12.12 -11.67 0.10
N GLY A 178 -11.72 -11.75 1.36
CA GLY A 178 -10.92 -12.82 1.94
C GLY A 178 -9.60 -12.32 2.51
N VAL A 179 -9.22 -12.86 3.66
CA VAL A 179 -8.03 -12.50 4.42
C VAL A 179 -7.14 -13.73 4.58
N ILE A 180 -5.85 -13.58 4.35
CA ILE A 180 -4.87 -14.67 4.40
C ILE A 180 -3.88 -14.41 5.55
N GLU A 181 -3.64 -15.42 6.37
CA GLU A 181 -2.59 -15.38 7.38
C GLU A 181 -1.21 -15.45 6.73
N THR A 182 -0.30 -14.59 7.19
CA THR A 182 1.10 -14.52 6.78
C THR A 182 2.01 -14.24 7.99
N THR A 183 3.23 -13.81 7.76
CA THR A 183 4.16 -13.33 8.78
C THR A 183 4.61 -11.91 8.46
N PHE A 184 5.08 -11.16 9.47
CA PHE A 184 5.70 -9.85 9.24
C PHE A 184 6.83 -9.90 8.21
N ARG A 185 7.64 -10.96 8.28
CA ARG A 185 8.71 -11.19 7.31
C ARG A 185 8.19 -11.38 5.90
N GLU A 186 7.26 -12.31 5.71
CA GLU A 186 6.74 -12.65 4.38
C GLU A 186 6.02 -11.46 3.76
N GLU A 187 5.17 -10.77 4.52
CA GLU A 187 4.49 -9.56 4.04
C GLU A 187 5.49 -8.50 3.62
N THR A 188 6.46 -8.16 4.48
CA THR A 188 7.43 -7.09 4.21
C THR A 188 8.30 -7.41 2.99
N GLU A 189 8.88 -8.61 2.95
CA GLU A 189 9.78 -8.99 1.86
C GLU A 189 9.05 -9.08 0.52
N THR A 190 7.83 -9.64 0.49
CA THR A 190 7.07 -9.81 -0.74
C THR A 190 6.44 -8.51 -1.24
N ASP A 191 5.98 -7.64 -0.35
CA ASP A 191 5.44 -6.34 -0.69
C ASP A 191 6.52 -5.43 -1.30
N LEU A 192 7.66 -5.27 -0.60
CA LEU A 192 8.82 -4.53 -1.11
C LEU A 192 9.33 -5.08 -2.45
N PHE A 193 9.37 -6.41 -2.58
CA PHE A 193 9.78 -7.03 -3.85
C PHE A 193 8.77 -6.74 -4.97
N GLY A 194 7.48 -6.90 -4.68
CA GLY A 194 6.42 -6.70 -5.66
C GLY A 194 6.42 -5.28 -6.23
N GLU A 195 6.52 -4.26 -5.35
CA GLU A 195 6.54 -2.87 -5.79
C GLU A 195 7.83 -2.48 -6.54
N GLN A 196 9.00 -2.99 -6.11
CA GLN A 196 10.28 -2.66 -6.75
C GLN A 196 10.46 -3.39 -8.08
N ALA A 197 10.22 -4.69 -8.12
CA ALA A 197 10.54 -5.53 -9.26
C ALA A 197 9.43 -5.60 -10.33
N VAL A 198 8.16 -5.40 -9.96
CA VAL A 198 7.02 -5.64 -10.86
C VAL A 198 6.07 -4.45 -10.93
N LEU A 199 5.38 -4.13 -9.80
CA LEU A 199 4.18 -3.28 -9.79
C LEU A 199 4.46 -1.79 -10.04
N CYS A 200 5.63 -1.30 -9.62
CA CYS A 200 6.03 0.09 -9.79
C CYS A 200 7.34 0.16 -10.58
N GLY A 201 8.46 -0.32 -10.02
CA GLY A 201 9.77 -0.18 -10.65
C GLY A 201 9.85 -0.87 -12.01
N GLY A 202 9.52 -2.16 -12.07
CA GLY A 202 9.59 -2.96 -13.29
C GLY A 202 8.69 -2.44 -14.42
N ILE A 203 7.41 -2.21 -14.13
CA ILE A 203 6.43 -1.74 -15.13
C ILE A 203 6.76 -0.32 -15.62
N CYS A 204 7.15 0.59 -14.75
CA CYS A 204 7.50 1.96 -15.13
C CYS A 204 8.68 1.97 -16.08
N GLN A 205 9.74 1.18 -15.80
CA GLN A 205 10.91 1.11 -16.67
C GLN A 205 10.58 0.43 -18.01
N LEU A 206 9.74 -0.61 -18.02
CA LEU A 206 9.28 -1.26 -19.26
C LEU A 206 8.53 -0.28 -20.16
N ILE A 207 7.61 0.49 -19.60
CA ILE A 207 6.84 1.52 -20.31
C ILE A 207 7.78 2.60 -20.87
N THR A 208 8.71 3.11 -20.04
CA THR A 208 9.68 4.14 -20.44
C THR A 208 10.53 3.65 -21.62
N ASN A 209 11.12 2.46 -21.52
CA ASN A 209 11.93 1.87 -22.58
C ASN A 209 11.13 1.68 -23.89
N GLY A 210 9.88 1.26 -23.79
CA GLY A 210 9.00 1.12 -24.96
C GLY A 210 8.71 2.45 -25.64
N PHE A 211 8.35 3.45 -24.85
CA PHE A 211 8.12 4.82 -25.33
C PHE A 211 9.35 5.40 -26.03
N GLU A 212 10.52 5.38 -25.36
CA GLU A 212 11.77 5.88 -25.91
C GLU A 212 12.15 5.19 -27.21
N THR A 213 12.03 3.84 -27.25
CA THR A 213 12.33 3.05 -28.47
C THR A 213 11.52 3.50 -29.68
N LEU A 214 10.22 3.79 -29.50
CA LEU A 214 9.37 4.27 -30.59
C LEU A 214 9.71 5.71 -30.99
N VAL A 215 9.95 6.59 -30.04
CA VAL A 215 10.31 8.00 -30.31
C VAL A 215 11.66 8.08 -31.02
N GLU A 216 12.66 7.34 -30.56
CA GLU A 216 13.99 7.27 -31.22
C GLU A 216 13.91 6.72 -32.64
N ALA A 217 12.95 5.84 -32.94
CA ALA A 217 12.69 5.35 -34.29
C ALA A 217 11.92 6.35 -35.18
N GLY A 218 11.58 7.55 -34.62
CA GLY A 218 10.92 8.63 -35.37
C GLY A 218 9.41 8.59 -35.37
N TYR A 219 8.78 7.76 -34.52
CA TYR A 219 7.33 7.79 -34.34
C TYR A 219 6.89 8.98 -33.47
N GLN A 220 5.64 9.40 -33.65
CA GLN A 220 5.07 10.50 -32.86
C GLN A 220 4.99 10.13 -31.38
N PRO A 221 5.46 11.00 -30.46
CA PRO A 221 5.42 10.73 -29.02
C PRO A 221 4.00 10.46 -28.47
N GLU A 222 3.00 11.10 -29.06
CA GLU A 222 1.59 10.89 -28.70
C GLU A 222 1.14 9.46 -29.00
N ILE A 223 1.54 8.90 -30.15
CA ILE A 223 1.24 7.50 -30.51
C ILE A 223 2.01 6.55 -29.59
N ALA A 224 3.31 6.79 -29.39
CA ALA A 224 4.13 6.01 -28.46
C ALA A 224 3.54 5.98 -27.03
N TYR A 225 2.98 7.09 -26.55
CA TYR A 225 2.30 7.18 -25.26
C TYR A 225 1.03 6.30 -25.20
N PHE A 226 0.18 6.36 -26.23
CA PHE A 226 -1.03 5.52 -26.26
C PHE A 226 -0.68 4.05 -26.28
N GLU A 227 0.25 3.62 -27.12
CA GLU A 227 0.63 2.22 -27.31
C GLU A 227 1.37 1.62 -26.10
N CYS A 228 2.28 2.39 -25.48
CA CYS A 228 3.13 1.85 -24.41
C CYS A 228 2.64 2.16 -23.01
N PHE A 229 1.78 3.17 -22.80
CA PHE A 229 1.35 3.57 -21.47
C PHE A 229 -0.16 3.57 -21.31
N HIS A 230 -0.90 4.33 -22.11
CA HIS A 230 -2.34 4.50 -21.88
C HIS A 230 -3.11 3.19 -21.98
N GLU A 231 -2.83 2.39 -22.99
CA GLU A 231 -3.51 1.12 -23.23
C GLU A 231 -3.16 0.03 -22.21
N MET A 232 -2.01 0.17 -21.53
CA MET A 232 -1.58 -0.78 -20.50
C MET A 232 -2.67 -1.05 -19.44
N LYS A 233 -3.41 0.00 -19.03
CA LYS A 233 -4.51 -0.16 -18.07
C LYS A 233 -5.56 -1.15 -18.55
N LEU A 234 -5.96 -1.08 -19.81
CA LEU A 234 -7.00 -1.92 -20.37
C LEU A 234 -6.55 -3.39 -20.43
N ILE A 235 -5.29 -3.63 -20.74
CA ILE A 235 -4.68 -4.98 -20.71
C ILE A 235 -4.59 -5.50 -19.28
N VAL A 236 -4.20 -4.65 -18.32
CA VAL A 236 -4.13 -5.01 -16.89
C VAL A 236 -5.52 -5.33 -16.35
N ASP A 237 -6.56 -4.58 -16.74
CA ASP A 237 -7.94 -4.87 -16.36
C ASP A 237 -8.37 -6.28 -16.80
N LEU A 238 -8.06 -6.69 -18.04
CA LEU A 238 -8.33 -8.06 -18.54
C LEU A 238 -7.58 -9.14 -17.74
N MET A 239 -6.32 -8.87 -17.37
CA MET A 239 -5.55 -9.78 -16.51
C MET A 239 -6.15 -9.87 -15.11
N TYR A 240 -6.57 -8.74 -14.53
CA TYR A 240 -7.21 -8.67 -13.23
C TYR A 240 -8.51 -9.45 -13.18
N GLU A 241 -9.36 -9.31 -14.21
CA GLU A 241 -10.66 -9.95 -14.27
C GLU A 241 -10.61 -11.47 -14.50
N GLY A 242 -9.59 -12.00 -15.16
CA GLY A 242 -9.60 -13.42 -15.51
C GLY A 242 -8.25 -14.04 -15.79
N GLY A 243 -7.17 -13.40 -15.34
CA GLY A 243 -5.81 -13.88 -15.53
C GLY A 243 -5.28 -13.73 -16.96
N MET A 244 -4.01 -14.09 -17.15
CA MET A 244 -3.33 -13.97 -18.43
C MET A 244 -4.01 -14.79 -19.56
N ALA A 245 -4.62 -15.91 -19.23
CA ALA A 245 -5.30 -16.74 -20.22
C ALA A 245 -6.56 -16.05 -20.78
N LYS A 246 -7.34 -15.35 -19.93
CA LYS A 246 -8.48 -14.55 -20.38
C LYS A 246 -8.02 -13.36 -21.20
N MET A 247 -7.00 -12.66 -20.73
CA MET A 247 -6.44 -11.51 -21.43
C MET A 247 -6.04 -11.90 -22.86
N ARG A 248 -5.24 -12.96 -23.04
CA ARG A 248 -4.80 -13.48 -24.34
C ARG A 248 -5.96 -13.83 -25.28
N LYS A 249 -7.00 -14.47 -24.75
CA LYS A 249 -8.21 -14.78 -25.53
C LYS A 249 -9.05 -13.55 -25.89
N SER A 250 -8.84 -12.43 -25.24
CA SER A 250 -9.61 -11.20 -25.45
C SER A 250 -8.93 -10.21 -26.40
N ILE A 251 -7.67 -10.45 -26.77
CA ILE A 251 -6.91 -9.67 -27.74
C ILE A 251 -6.89 -10.38 -29.11
N SER A 252 -6.31 -9.73 -30.12
CA SER A 252 -6.19 -10.36 -31.45
C SER A 252 -5.17 -11.49 -31.46
N ASP A 253 -5.35 -12.47 -32.35
CA ASP A 253 -4.39 -13.56 -32.58
C ASP A 253 -2.98 -13.03 -32.90
N THR A 254 -2.89 -11.89 -33.58
CA THR A 254 -1.63 -11.23 -33.89
C THR A 254 -0.92 -10.72 -32.62
N ALA A 255 -1.67 -10.11 -31.70
CA ALA A 255 -1.13 -9.63 -30.42
C ALA A 255 -0.75 -10.81 -29.52
N GLU A 256 -1.58 -11.85 -29.42
CA GLU A 256 -1.26 -13.07 -28.67
C GLU A 256 -0.01 -13.76 -29.20
N TYR A 257 0.13 -13.89 -30.53
CA TYR A 257 1.34 -14.43 -31.15
C TYR A 257 2.58 -13.58 -30.81
N GLY A 258 2.45 -12.25 -30.90
CA GLY A 258 3.52 -11.30 -30.53
C GLY A 258 3.96 -11.45 -29.07
N ASP A 259 3.02 -11.61 -28.15
CA ASP A 259 3.31 -11.86 -26.73
C ASP A 259 4.21 -13.10 -26.56
N TYR A 260 3.82 -14.24 -27.14
CA TYR A 260 4.62 -15.47 -27.04
C TYR A 260 6.01 -15.36 -27.65
N MET A 261 6.14 -14.68 -28.77
CA MET A 261 7.40 -14.58 -29.52
C MET A 261 8.36 -13.54 -28.96
N SER A 262 7.84 -12.46 -28.38
CA SER A 262 8.65 -11.30 -27.99
C SER A 262 8.84 -11.14 -26.49
N GLY A 263 7.90 -11.62 -25.67
CA GLY A 263 7.94 -11.40 -24.22
C GLY A 263 9.27 -11.80 -23.57
N LYS A 264 9.78 -13.01 -23.84
CA LYS A 264 11.06 -13.49 -23.32
C LYS A 264 12.30 -12.82 -23.93
N ARG A 265 12.17 -12.10 -25.03
CA ARG A 265 13.26 -11.31 -25.60
C ARG A 265 13.40 -9.97 -24.91
N VAL A 266 12.29 -9.43 -24.38
CA VAL A 266 12.25 -8.15 -23.67
C VAL A 266 12.51 -8.38 -22.16
N VAL A 267 11.79 -9.31 -21.55
CA VAL A 267 11.99 -9.69 -20.14
C VAL A 267 12.75 -11.02 -20.12
N THR A 268 14.07 -10.94 -20.01
CA THR A 268 15.02 -12.04 -20.19
C THR A 268 15.37 -12.76 -18.88
N ASP A 269 16.19 -13.81 -18.96
CA ASP A 269 16.78 -14.44 -17.78
C ASP A 269 17.67 -13.50 -16.97
N GLU A 270 18.27 -12.48 -17.59
CA GLU A 270 19.01 -11.43 -16.90
C GLU A 270 18.08 -10.56 -16.04
N SER A 271 16.87 -10.25 -16.52
CA SER A 271 15.85 -9.57 -15.72
C SER A 271 15.49 -10.41 -14.47
N LYS A 272 15.36 -11.73 -14.62
CA LYS A 272 15.11 -12.63 -13.48
C LYS A 272 16.28 -12.68 -12.49
N LYS A 273 17.52 -12.61 -12.97
CA LYS A 273 18.71 -12.49 -12.10
C LYS A 273 18.71 -11.17 -11.32
N ALA A 274 18.37 -10.06 -12.00
CA ALA A 274 18.21 -8.76 -11.36
C ALA A 274 17.11 -8.79 -10.28
N MET A 275 15.96 -9.40 -10.56
CA MET A 275 14.90 -9.60 -9.55
C MET A 275 15.38 -10.35 -8.33
N LYS A 276 16.21 -11.39 -8.52
CA LYS A 276 16.80 -12.12 -7.38
C LYS A 276 17.76 -11.26 -6.57
N ALA A 277 18.53 -10.38 -7.21
CA ALA A 277 19.41 -9.45 -6.52
C ALA A 277 18.58 -8.44 -5.69
N VAL A 278 17.53 -7.88 -6.27
CA VAL A 278 16.58 -7.00 -5.54
C VAL A 278 15.98 -7.70 -4.32
N LEU A 279 15.57 -8.96 -4.47
CA LEU A 279 15.06 -9.73 -3.33
C LEU A 279 16.12 -9.94 -2.24
N ASN A 280 17.37 -10.24 -2.63
CA ASN A 280 18.47 -10.38 -1.67
C ASN A 280 18.75 -9.07 -0.92
N ASP A 281 18.75 -7.91 -1.60
CA ASP A 281 18.94 -6.61 -0.98
C ASP A 281 17.82 -6.24 0.01
N ILE A 282 16.62 -6.76 -0.23
CA ILE A 282 15.50 -6.64 0.72
C ILE A 282 15.75 -7.54 1.93
N GLN A 283 16.07 -8.81 1.70
CA GLN A 283 16.22 -9.83 2.75
C GLN A 283 17.39 -9.57 3.70
N ASP A 284 18.50 -9.05 3.17
CA ASP A 284 19.69 -8.75 3.98
C ASP A 284 19.67 -7.35 4.61
N GLY A 285 18.62 -6.55 4.35
CA GLY A 285 18.43 -5.21 4.90
C GLY A 285 19.18 -4.10 4.16
N THR A 286 19.83 -4.37 3.06
CA THR A 286 20.55 -3.37 2.24
C THR A 286 19.61 -2.28 1.76
N PHE A 287 18.42 -2.65 1.25
CA PHE A 287 17.41 -1.70 0.84
C PHE A 287 16.88 -0.87 2.02
N ALA A 288 16.53 -1.52 3.13
CA ALA A 288 16.00 -0.83 4.32
C ALA A 288 17.02 0.17 4.87
N LYS A 289 18.28 -0.21 4.96
CA LYS A 289 19.38 0.67 5.37
C LYS A 289 19.50 1.88 4.45
N SER A 290 19.49 1.69 3.13
CA SER A 290 19.58 2.77 2.15
C SER A 290 18.42 3.75 2.32
N TRP A 291 17.20 3.26 2.44
CA TRP A 291 15.99 4.08 2.61
C TRP A 291 16.02 4.89 3.91
N LEU A 292 16.38 4.25 5.02
CA LEU A 292 16.48 4.92 6.32
C LEU A 292 17.58 6.00 6.33
N LEU A 293 18.74 5.74 5.73
CA LEU A 293 19.82 6.72 5.62
C LEU A 293 19.44 7.90 4.73
N GLU A 294 18.79 7.65 3.60
CA GLU A 294 18.29 8.69 2.68
C GLU A 294 17.33 9.64 3.40
N ASN A 295 16.46 9.14 4.27
CA ASN A 295 15.50 9.96 4.99
C ASN A 295 16.07 10.64 6.24
N ASN A 296 16.92 9.96 7.01
CA ASN A 296 17.42 10.47 8.29
C ASN A 296 18.71 11.29 8.13
N GLY A 297 19.65 10.86 7.33
CA GLY A 297 20.95 11.51 7.16
C GLY A 297 21.12 12.21 5.82
N GLY A 298 20.49 11.72 4.76
CA GLY A 298 20.61 12.22 3.39
C GLY A 298 19.69 13.40 3.06
N GLY A 299 18.77 13.77 3.94
CA GLY A 299 17.80 14.85 3.70
C GLY A 299 16.91 14.62 2.48
N ARG A 300 16.75 13.36 2.05
CA ARG A 300 16.00 12.94 0.86
C ARG A 300 16.57 13.49 -0.47
N ALA A 301 17.84 13.80 -0.50
CA ALA A 301 18.44 14.49 -1.64
C ALA A 301 18.36 13.69 -2.94
N GLN A 302 18.72 12.38 -2.89
CA GLN A 302 18.63 11.50 -4.04
C GLN A 302 17.17 11.27 -4.45
N PHE A 303 16.30 10.98 -3.49
CA PHE A 303 14.88 10.75 -3.74
C PHE A 303 14.20 11.95 -4.41
N LEU A 304 14.47 13.17 -3.95
CA LEU A 304 13.90 14.40 -4.53
C LEU A 304 14.48 14.68 -5.92
N ALA A 305 15.76 14.42 -6.15
CA ALA A 305 16.39 14.54 -7.47
C ALA A 305 15.76 13.56 -8.48
N MET A 306 15.59 12.28 -8.10
CA MET A 306 14.95 11.28 -8.95
C MET A 306 13.50 11.66 -9.25
N ARG A 307 12.73 12.10 -8.25
CA ARG A 307 11.34 12.57 -8.44
C ARG A 307 11.26 13.69 -9.49
N ARG A 308 12.18 14.66 -9.44
CA ARG A 308 12.25 15.74 -10.42
C ARG A 308 12.61 15.22 -11.81
N LEU A 309 13.68 14.42 -11.93
CA LEU A 309 14.16 13.91 -13.23
C LEU A 309 13.08 13.08 -13.94
N HIS A 310 12.43 12.18 -13.23
CA HIS A 310 11.35 11.36 -13.81
C HIS A 310 10.11 12.21 -14.13
N GLY A 311 9.76 13.21 -13.30
CA GLY A 311 8.66 14.12 -13.59
C GLY A 311 8.89 15.07 -14.78
N GLU A 312 10.15 15.32 -15.14
CA GLU A 312 10.55 16.12 -16.31
C GLU A 312 10.68 15.29 -17.59
N HIS A 313 10.49 13.96 -17.53
CA HIS A 313 10.60 13.07 -18.67
C HIS A 313 9.59 13.44 -19.78
N GLU A 314 9.95 13.21 -21.06
CA GLU A 314 9.08 13.54 -22.20
C GLU A 314 7.74 12.80 -22.15
N LEU A 315 7.75 11.53 -21.76
CA LEU A 315 6.54 10.71 -21.56
C LEU A 315 5.53 11.40 -20.63
N GLU A 316 5.99 12.02 -19.53
CA GLU A 316 5.11 12.75 -18.60
C GLU A 316 4.54 14.02 -19.22
N LYS A 317 5.34 14.77 -19.97
CA LYS A 317 4.92 16.00 -20.67
C LYS A 317 3.89 15.71 -21.74
N VAL A 318 4.10 14.67 -22.53
CA VAL A 318 3.16 14.19 -23.56
C VAL A 318 1.89 13.67 -22.88
N GLY A 319 2.05 12.83 -21.87
CA GLY A 319 0.93 12.25 -21.13
C GLY A 319 0.04 13.29 -20.47
N ALA A 320 0.61 14.37 -19.92
CA ALA A 320 -0.18 15.46 -19.33
C ALA A 320 -1.13 16.09 -20.35
N LYS A 321 -0.61 16.43 -21.57
CA LYS A 321 -1.42 16.98 -22.65
C LYS A 321 -2.54 16.04 -23.10
N LEU A 322 -2.23 14.74 -23.21
CA LEU A 322 -3.22 13.75 -23.66
C LEU A 322 -4.28 13.47 -22.59
N ARG A 323 -3.91 13.44 -21.31
CA ARG A 323 -4.88 13.31 -20.21
C ARG A 323 -5.84 14.50 -20.14
N ASP A 324 -5.39 15.71 -20.52
CA ASP A 324 -6.26 16.89 -20.59
C ASP A 324 -7.37 16.76 -21.67
N MET A 325 -7.15 15.92 -22.69
CA MET A 325 -8.17 15.58 -23.70
C MET A 325 -9.22 14.58 -23.20
N MET A 326 -9.04 14.00 -22.01
CA MET A 326 -9.88 12.96 -21.43
C MET A 326 -10.48 13.44 -20.10
N PRO A 327 -11.62 14.20 -20.13
CA PRO A 327 -12.17 14.84 -18.92
C PRO A 327 -12.53 13.85 -17.81
N TRP A 328 -12.88 12.61 -18.15
CA TRP A 328 -13.21 11.56 -17.18
C TRP A 328 -12.00 11.10 -16.34
N LEU A 329 -10.77 11.38 -16.75
CA LEU A 329 -9.56 11.14 -15.97
C LEU A 329 -9.21 12.28 -15.00
N GLN A 330 -9.98 13.39 -15.03
CA GLN A 330 -9.71 14.58 -14.23
C GLN A 330 -10.60 14.67 -12.97
N THR A 331 -11.46 13.70 -12.73
CA THR A 331 -12.39 13.68 -11.58
C THR A 331 -11.67 13.64 -10.22
N ASP A 332 -10.47 13.13 -10.17
CA ASP A 332 -9.69 13.02 -8.92
C ASP A 332 -9.00 14.35 -8.49
N LYS A 333 -9.04 15.41 -9.33
CA LYS A 333 -8.50 16.74 -8.94
C LYS A 333 -9.35 17.48 -7.91
N LYS A 334 -10.53 16.97 -7.55
CA LYS A 334 -11.42 17.59 -6.55
C LYS A 334 -11.30 16.97 -5.16
N GLU A 335 -10.52 15.90 -5.00
CA GLU A 335 -10.40 15.16 -3.73
C GLU A 335 -8.94 15.13 -3.16
N SER A 336 -8.01 15.91 -3.74
CA SER A 336 -6.62 15.99 -3.27
C SER A 336 -6.31 17.28 -2.50
#